data_e8bab35bf19472ee323b1bf9bed69749
#
_entry.id   e8bab35bf19472ee323b1bf9bed69749
#
_cell.length_a   1.000
_cell.length_b   1.000
_cell.length_c   1.000
_cell.angle_alpha   90.00
_cell.angle_beta   90.00
_cell.angle_gamma   90.00
#
_symmetry.space_group_name_H-M   'P 1'
#
loop_
_entity.id
_entity.type
_entity.pdbx_description
1 polymer ?
#
loop_
_entity_poly.entity_id
_entity_poly.type
_entity_poly.pdbx_seq_one_letter_code
_entity_poly.pdbx_strand_id
1 'polypeptide(L)'
;DYCQGASGASSHMIHGGIRYLENGEFRLVQESVVERNRLLRIAPHYVKPLQTTIPIFSTFSGVLAAPLRFLTHKQQGAPKERGAFLIKLGLSLYDFFSRDGGTVPRHQFRGRKRALAELPRLHPGIKYTATYFDASVHNPERLTLDVLQDGEKAGMSGASDARASNYLSLVAVKDAVHGGAGAGKTGSTVELRDELTGERFDFTADVIVNTTGAWVDLTNQAMGAASAFMGGTKGSHIVLDHPELLAACNGREIFFEHTDGRIVLIYPMGDRVLVGTTDVDADMAEDAVCTESEIDYFFDLI
;
A
#
# COMPACT_ATOMS: atom_id res chain seq x y z
N ASP A 1 11.69 15.93 5.04
CA ASP A 1 11.13 15.52 6.32
C ASP A 1 10.79 14.03 6.30
N TYR A 2 10.57 13.43 7.47
CA TYR A 2 10.15 12.03 7.53
C TYR A 2 8.71 11.87 7.02
N CYS A 3 8.43 10.70 6.40
CA CYS A 3 7.10 10.28 5.99
C CYS A 3 6.41 11.18 4.93
N GLN A 4 7.16 11.91 4.12
CA GLN A 4 6.60 12.74 3.04
C GLN A 4 6.20 11.95 1.78
N GLY A 5 6.61 10.67 1.70
CA GLY A 5 6.20 9.76 0.63
C GLY A 5 5.00 8.88 1.01
N ALA A 6 4.98 7.66 0.50
CA ALA A 6 3.87 6.71 0.67
C ALA A 6 3.52 6.39 2.13
N SER A 7 4.44 6.53 3.08
CA SER A 7 4.16 6.31 4.51
C SER A 7 3.14 7.31 5.07
N GLY A 8 3.18 8.58 4.67
CA GLY A 8 2.21 9.60 5.06
C GLY A 8 1.02 9.70 4.11
N ALA A 9 1.26 9.50 2.80
CA ALA A 9 0.23 9.60 1.75
C ALA A 9 -0.25 8.20 1.33
N SER A 10 -1.04 7.54 2.18
CA SER A 10 -1.55 6.18 1.95
C SER A 10 -3.03 6.06 2.33
N SER A 11 -3.67 4.96 1.95
CA SER A 11 -5.02 4.61 2.42
C SER A 11 -5.07 4.12 3.87
N HIS A 12 -3.99 4.21 4.62
CA HIS A 12 -3.88 3.71 5.99
C HIS A 12 -4.16 2.21 6.16
N MET A 13 -4.15 1.45 5.07
CA MET A 13 -4.34 0.01 5.09
C MET A 13 -3.01 -0.74 5.17
N ILE A 14 -2.96 -1.76 6.00
CA ILE A 14 -1.94 -2.80 5.99
C ILE A 14 -2.62 -4.07 5.54
N HIS A 15 -2.64 -4.30 4.23
CA HIS A 15 -3.37 -5.40 3.62
C HIS A 15 -2.44 -6.54 3.16
N GLY A 16 -2.97 -7.76 3.15
CA GLY A 16 -2.25 -8.92 2.62
C GLY A 16 -2.36 -9.09 1.10
N GLY A 17 -2.97 -8.13 0.39
CA GLY A 17 -2.99 -8.11 -1.06
C GLY A 17 -3.83 -9.22 -1.70
N ILE A 18 -5.04 -9.46 -1.24
CA ILE A 18 -5.95 -10.51 -1.74
C ILE A 18 -6.07 -10.53 -3.27
N ARG A 19 -5.99 -9.38 -3.95
CA ARG A 19 -6.06 -9.28 -5.40
C ARG A 19 -4.90 -9.96 -6.13
N TYR A 20 -3.73 -10.00 -5.51
CA TYR A 20 -2.55 -10.62 -6.12
C TYR A 20 -2.69 -12.15 -6.23
N LEU A 21 -3.63 -12.76 -5.48
CA LEU A 21 -3.98 -14.17 -5.66
C LEU A 21 -4.48 -14.49 -7.07
N GLU A 22 -5.18 -13.55 -7.70
CA GLU A 22 -5.67 -13.72 -9.07
C GLU A 22 -4.56 -13.73 -10.11
N ASN A 23 -3.45 -13.08 -9.80
CA ASN A 23 -2.26 -13.05 -10.65
C ASN A 23 -1.29 -14.20 -10.35
N GLY A 24 -1.61 -15.07 -9.37
CA GLY A 24 -0.75 -16.17 -8.95
C GLY A 24 0.40 -15.77 -8.02
N GLU A 25 0.40 -14.55 -7.49
CA GLU A 25 1.44 -13.99 -6.62
C GLU A 25 1.29 -14.50 -5.16
N PHE A 26 1.20 -15.83 -4.99
CA PHE A 26 0.95 -16.45 -3.69
C PHE A 26 2.01 -16.13 -2.64
N ARG A 27 3.28 -16.07 -3.07
CA ARG A 27 4.39 -15.75 -2.19
C ARG A 27 4.27 -14.34 -1.62
N LEU A 28 3.97 -13.36 -2.50
CA LEU A 28 3.76 -11.98 -2.09
C LEU A 28 2.63 -11.84 -1.07
N VAL A 29 1.50 -12.52 -1.32
CA VAL A 29 0.36 -12.51 -0.40
C VAL A 29 0.71 -13.15 0.94
N GLN A 30 1.42 -14.28 0.94
CA GLN A 30 1.85 -14.93 2.16
C GLN A 30 2.78 -14.04 3.00
N GLU A 31 3.80 -13.45 2.38
CA GLU A 31 4.73 -12.55 3.03
C GLU A 31 4.00 -11.31 3.61
N SER A 32 3.12 -10.69 2.84
CA SER A 32 2.32 -9.53 3.27
C SER A 32 1.41 -9.84 4.45
N VAL A 33 0.74 -11.00 4.44
CA VAL A 33 -0.11 -11.46 5.55
C VAL A 33 0.70 -11.72 6.82
N VAL A 34 1.89 -12.30 6.69
CA VAL A 34 2.79 -12.55 7.83
C VAL A 34 3.21 -11.23 8.46
N GLU A 35 3.63 -10.23 7.65
CA GLU A 35 4.06 -8.93 8.16
C GLU A 35 2.87 -8.14 8.78
N ARG A 36 1.69 -8.17 8.17
CA ARG A 36 0.48 -7.63 8.77
C ARG A 36 0.20 -8.23 10.15
N ASN A 37 0.27 -9.55 10.26
CA ASN A 37 0.04 -10.26 11.53
C ASN A 37 1.11 -9.93 12.58
N ARG A 38 2.35 -9.70 12.16
CA ARG A 38 3.43 -9.21 13.04
C ARG A 38 3.10 -7.84 13.58
N LEU A 39 2.77 -6.88 12.73
CA LEU A 39 2.44 -5.50 13.11
C LEU A 39 1.24 -5.44 14.06
N LEU A 40 0.19 -6.24 13.84
CA LEU A 40 -0.93 -6.36 14.77
C LEU A 40 -0.52 -6.81 16.18
N ARG A 41 0.57 -7.57 16.30
CA ARG A 41 1.09 -8.05 17.60
C ARG A 41 2.09 -7.10 18.24
N ILE A 42 3.02 -6.56 17.45
CA ILE A 42 4.13 -5.75 18.00
C ILE A 42 3.79 -4.27 18.12
N ALA A 43 2.82 -3.77 17.33
CA ALA A 43 2.38 -2.38 17.34
C ALA A 43 0.86 -2.21 17.50
N PRO A 44 0.20 -2.88 18.50
CA PRO A 44 -1.27 -2.89 18.62
C PRO A 44 -1.87 -1.53 18.95
N HIS A 45 -1.07 -0.58 19.37
CA HIS A 45 -1.47 0.80 19.63
C HIS A 45 -1.60 1.63 18.35
N TYR A 46 -0.88 1.27 17.29
CA TYR A 46 -0.99 1.90 15.96
C TYR A 46 -1.78 1.06 14.97
N VAL A 47 -1.61 -0.26 15.02
CA VAL A 47 -2.15 -1.20 14.02
C VAL A 47 -3.30 -1.99 14.60
N LYS A 48 -4.46 -1.90 13.98
CA LYS A 48 -5.70 -2.53 14.45
C LYS A 48 -6.35 -3.35 13.35
N PRO A 49 -7.10 -4.43 13.70
CA PRO A 49 -7.88 -5.16 12.70
C PRO A 49 -8.89 -4.25 12.00
N LEU A 50 -8.95 -4.34 10.68
CA LEU A 50 -9.87 -3.60 9.83
C LEU A 50 -10.85 -4.58 9.17
N GLN A 51 -12.14 -4.37 9.40
CA GLN A 51 -13.18 -5.08 8.65
C GLN A 51 -13.31 -4.50 7.26
N THR A 52 -13.07 -5.31 6.23
CA THR A 52 -13.20 -4.92 4.83
C THR A 52 -14.35 -5.69 4.20
N THR A 53 -15.34 -5.00 3.66
CA THR A 53 -16.55 -5.59 3.09
C THR A 53 -16.61 -5.35 1.59
N ILE A 54 -16.76 -6.42 0.82
CA ILE A 54 -16.92 -6.42 -0.64
C ILE A 54 -18.41 -6.61 -0.96
N PRO A 55 -19.09 -5.61 -1.54
CA PRO A 55 -20.42 -5.82 -2.12
C PRO A 55 -20.32 -6.63 -3.41
N ILE A 56 -21.23 -7.60 -3.60
CA ILE A 56 -21.16 -8.56 -4.71
C ILE A 56 -22.52 -8.59 -5.43
N PHE A 57 -22.51 -8.31 -6.74
CA PHE A 57 -23.70 -8.22 -7.57
C PHE A 57 -23.96 -9.49 -8.40
N SER A 58 -22.98 -10.35 -8.58
CA SER A 58 -23.10 -11.57 -9.36
C SER A 58 -22.64 -12.83 -8.62
N THR A 59 -23.11 -14.00 -9.03
CA THR A 59 -22.70 -15.28 -8.40
C THR A 59 -21.49 -15.91 -9.10
N PHE A 60 -21.50 -15.96 -10.43
CA PHE A 60 -20.50 -16.70 -11.23
C PHE A 60 -19.69 -15.84 -12.22
N SER A 61 -19.78 -14.51 -12.13
CA SER A 61 -19.00 -13.65 -13.01
C SER A 61 -17.49 -13.89 -12.86
N GLY A 62 -16.76 -13.90 -13.96
CA GLY A 62 -15.30 -14.06 -14.00
C GLY A 62 -14.77 -15.47 -13.86
N VAL A 63 -15.59 -16.47 -13.51
CA VAL A 63 -15.14 -17.87 -13.27
C VAL A 63 -14.47 -18.49 -14.48
N LEU A 64 -14.99 -18.25 -15.69
CA LEU A 64 -14.41 -18.79 -16.94
C LEU A 64 -13.12 -18.07 -17.38
N ALA A 65 -12.97 -16.81 -16.99
CA ALA A 65 -11.79 -16.01 -17.33
C ALA A 65 -10.62 -16.19 -16.34
N ALA A 66 -10.90 -16.64 -15.11
CA ALA A 66 -9.90 -16.77 -14.06
C ALA A 66 -8.75 -17.73 -14.41
N PRO A 67 -8.98 -18.95 -14.95
CA PRO A 67 -7.89 -19.86 -15.32
C PRO A 67 -6.98 -19.27 -16.41
N LEU A 68 -7.57 -18.56 -17.38
CA LEU A 68 -6.80 -17.97 -18.48
C LEU A 68 -5.95 -16.79 -17.98
N ARG A 69 -6.47 -15.95 -17.11
CA ARG A 69 -5.70 -14.86 -16.45
C ARG A 69 -4.55 -15.41 -15.63
N PHE A 70 -4.81 -16.46 -14.87
CA PHE A 70 -3.79 -17.14 -14.06
C PHE A 70 -2.62 -17.68 -14.91
N LEU A 71 -2.92 -18.26 -16.08
CA LEU A 71 -1.91 -18.85 -16.95
C LEU A 71 -1.16 -17.81 -17.79
N THR A 72 -1.80 -16.72 -18.20
CA THR A 72 -1.23 -15.75 -19.13
C THR A 72 -0.60 -14.53 -18.47
N HIS A 73 -0.87 -14.29 -17.19
CA HIS A 73 -0.49 -13.07 -16.43
C HIS A 73 -0.87 -11.76 -17.14
N LYS A 74 -1.79 -11.82 -18.13
CA LYS A 74 -2.24 -10.66 -18.91
C LYS A 74 -3.69 -10.32 -18.57
N GLN A 75 -3.94 -9.06 -18.27
CA GLN A 75 -5.30 -8.51 -18.23
C GLN A 75 -5.79 -8.34 -19.67
N GLN A 76 -6.52 -9.32 -20.19
CA GLN A 76 -7.20 -9.20 -21.47
C GLN A 76 -8.70 -9.02 -21.29
N GLY A 77 -9.25 -7.94 -21.82
CA GLY A 77 -10.68 -7.63 -21.87
C GLY A 77 -11.14 -6.61 -20.82
N ALA A 78 -12.37 -6.11 -21.03
CA ALA A 78 -13.01 -5.19 -20.10
C ALA A 78 -13.12 -5.81 -18.70
N PRO A 79 -12.92 -5.02 -17.63
CA PRO A 79 -13.08 -5.49 -16.27
C PRO A 79 -14.53 -6.01 -16.09
N LYS A 80 -14.65 -7.24 -15.63
CA LYS A 80 -15.94 -7.85 -15.28
C LYS A 80 -15.96 -8.02 -13.77
N GLU A 81 -17.04 -7.59 -13.16
CA GLU A 81 -17.31 -7.83 -11.74
C GLU A 81 -17.01 -9.28 -11.35
N ARG A 82 -16.31 -9.46 -10.25
CA ARG A 82 -16.01 -10.78 -9.72
C ARG A 82 -17.22 -11.37 -9.01
N GLY A 83 -17.58 -12.59 -9.39
CA GLY A 83 -18.69 -13.31 -8.79
C GLY A 83 -18.36 -13.84 -7.40
N ALA A 84 -19.43 -14.09 -6.61
CA ALA A 84 -19.34 -14.61 -5.24
C ALA A 84 -18.49 -15.88 -5.11
N PHE A 85 -18.53 -16.76 -6.10
CA PHE A 85 -17.76 -18.01 -6.08
C PHE A 85 -16.26 -17.75 -6.09
N LEU A 86 -15.79 -16.88 -6.99
CA LEU A 86 -14.37 -16.56 -7.11
C LEU A 86 -13.85 -15.81 -5.89
N ILE A 87 -14.63 -14.84 -5.39
CA ILE A 87 -14.31 -14.11 -4.16
C ILE A 87 -14.24 -15.06 -2.96
N LYS A 88 -15.17 -15.99 -2.83
CA LYS A 88 -15.16 -16.96 -1.73
C LYS A 88 -13.95 -17.88 -1.78
N LEU A 89 -13.55 -18.33 -2.95
CA LEU A 89 -12.35 -19.14 -3.14
C LEU A 89 -11.09 -18.37 -2.73
N GLY A 90 -10.95 -17.13 -3.22
CA GLY A 90 -9.83 -16.25 -2.87
C GLY A 90 -9.75 -15.97 -1.37
N LEU A 91 -10.88 -15.65 -0.73
CA LEU A 91 -10.93 -15.40 0.72
C LEU A 91 -10.64 -16.67 1.55
N SER A 92 -11.04 -17.86 1.08
CA SER A 92 -10.71 -19.12 1.75
C SER A 92 -9.20 -19.39 1.72
N LEU A 93 -8.53 -19.09 0.61
CA LEU A 93 -7.08 -19.19 0.49
C LEU A 93 -6.38 -18.12 1.33
N TYR A 94 -6.92 -16.91 1.36
CA TYR A 94 -6.43 -15.80 2.18
C TYR A 94 -6.48 -16.14 3.68
N ASP A 95 -7.60 -16.71 4.14
CA ASP A 95 -7.73 -17.21 5.52
C ASP A 95 -6.72 -18.32 5.83
N PHE A 96 -6.45 -19.19 4.85
CA PHE A 96 -5.43 -20.25 5.02
C PHE A 96 -4.04 -19.64 5.27
N PHE A 97 -3.64 -18.62 4.52
CA PHE A 97 -2.37 -17.93 4.76
C PHE A 97 -2.35 -17.15 6.08
N SER A 98 -3.51 -16.68 6.54
CA SER A 98 -3.63 -15.91 7.80
C SER A 98 -3.63 -16.79 9.07
N ARG A 99 -3.65 -18.13 8.95
CA ARG A 99 -3.86 -19.06 10.09
C ARG A 99 -2.78 -18.96 11.16
N ASP A 100 -1.54 -18.76 10.76
CA ASP A 100 -0.39 -18.80 11.67
C ASP A 100 -0.23 -17.54 12.53
N GLY A 101 -1.08 -16.54 12.34
CA GLY A 101 -1.07 -15.31 13.14
C GLY A 101 -2.17 -15.23 14.21
N GLY A 102 -3.31 -15.88 13.99
CA GLY A 102 -4.44 -15.94 14.94
C GLY A 102 -5.07 -14.59 15.35
N THR A 103 -4.64 -13.48 14.71
CA THR A 103 -4.96 -12.11 15.15
C THR A 103 -6.25 -11.55 14.58
N VAL A 104 -6.78 -12.16 13.52
CA VAL A 104 -7.99 -11.67 12.84
C VAL A 104 -8.99 -12.81 12.62
N PRO A 105 -10.32 -12.51 12.66
CA PRO A 105 -11.36 -13.49 12.37
C PRO A 105 -11.33 -13.95 10.91
N ARG A 106 -11.94 -15.13 10.64
CA ARG A 106 -12.15 -15.61 9.27
C ARG A 106 -13.18 -14.78 8.53
N HIS A 107 -13.12 -14.82 7.19
CA HIS A 107 -14.08 -14.15 6.34
C HIS A 107 -15.52 -14.66 6.57
N GLN A 108 -16.48 -13.78 6.29
CA GLN A 108 -17.90 -14.05 6.43
C GLN A 108 -18.63 -13.71 5.14
N PHE A 109 -19.51 -14.60 4.69
CA PHE A 109 -20.43 -14.34 3.59
C PHE A 109 -21.84 -14.09 4.10
N ARG A 110 -22.51 -13.07 3.56
CA ARG A 110 -23.91 -12.74 3.85
C ARG A 110 -24.72 -12.70 2.56
N GLY A 111 -25.86 -13.36 2.54
CA GLY A 111 -26.85 -13.18 1.47
C GLY A 111 -27.54 -11.80 1.59
N ARG A 112 -28.19 -11.36 0.50
CA ARG A 112 -28.79 -10.02 0.33
C ARG A 112 -29.55 -9.52 1.55
N LYS A 113 -30.50 -10.32 2.09
CA LYS A 113 -31.34 -9.90 3.22
C LYS A 113 -30.51 -9.50 4.44
N ARG A 114 -29.48 -10.29 4.77
CA ARG A 114 -28.62 -10.05 5.92
C ARG A 114 -27.61 -8.94 5.64
N ALA A 115 -27.10 -8.87 4.42
CA ALA A 115 -26.20 -7.82 3.98
C ALA A 115 -26.83 -6.43 4.09
N LEU A 116 -28.06 -6.27 3.58
CA LEU A 116 -28.80 -5.00 3.67
C LEU A 116 -29.32 -4.69 5.07
N ALA A 117 -29.48 -5.69 5.94
CA ALA A 117 -29.80 -5.44 7.35
C ALA A 117 -28.57 -4.89 8.11
N GLU A 118 -27.37 -5.36 7.77
CA GLU A 118 -26.11 -4.89 8.37
C GLU A 118 -25.63 -3.56 7.77
N LEU A 119 -25.83 -3.35 6.47
CA LEU A 119 -25.40 -2.19 5.70
C LEU A 119 -26.53 -1.68 4.80
N PRO A 120 -27.52 -0.97 5.37
CA PRO A 120 -28.77 -0.61 4.67
C PRO A 120 -28.59 0.43 3.56
N ARG A 121 -27.46 1.13 3.53
CA ARG A 121 -27.13 2.13 2.50
C ARG A 121 -26.40 1.55 1.29
N LEU A 122 -26.03 0.26 1.30
CA LEU A 122 -25.49 -0.38 0.09
C LEU A 122 -26.53 -0.43 -1.02
N HIS A 123 -26.04 -0.38 -2.26
CA HIS A 123 -26.91 -0.46 -3.44
C HIS A 123 -27.84 -1.68 -3.37
N PRO A 124 -29.16 -1.51 -3.58
CA PRO A 124 -30.15 -2.58 -3.38
C PRO A 124 -30.02 -3.76 -4.35
N GLY A 125 -29.26 -3.62 -5.42
CA GLY A 125 -28.96 -4.67 -6.39
C GLY A 125 -27.94 -5.71 -5.92
N ILE A 126 -27.31 -5.56 -4.77
CA ILE A 126 -26.36 -6.54 -4.24
C ILE A 126 -27.02 -7.89 -4.03
N LYS A 127 -26.28 -8.97 -4.28
CA LYS A 127 -26.71 -10.35 -4.00
C LYS A 127 -26.09 -10.87 -2.71
N TYR A 128 -24.83 -10.49 -2.45
CA TYR A 128 -24.06 -10.93 -1.29
C TYR A 128 -23.16 -9.81 -0.81
N THR A 129 -22.67 -9.97 0.41
CA THR A 129 -21.46 -9.30 0.88
C THR A 129 -20.45 -10.34 1.37
N ALA A 130 -19.17 -10.09 1.13
CA ALA A 130 -18.08 -10.84 1.72
C ALA A 130 -17.30 -9.89 2.63
N THR A 131 -17.19 -10.20 3.91
CA THR A 131 -16.42 -9.43 4.87
C THR A 131 -15.20 -10.24 5.29
N TYR A 132 -14.02 -9.67 5.16
CA TYR A 132 -12.77 -10.25 5.63
C TYR A 132 -12.01 -9.23 6.49
N PHE A 133 -10.86 -9.59 6.98
CA PHE A 133 -10.11 -8.74 7.89
C PHE A 133 -8.69 -8.52 7.36
N ASP A 134 -8.35 -7.26 7.24
CA ASP A 134 -7.00 -6.77 7.09
C ASP A 134 -6.59 -5.97 8.34
N ALA A 135 -5.70 -5.03 8.21
CA ALA A 135 -5.36 -4.13 9.29
C ALA A 135 -5.34 -2.68 8.79
N SER A 136 -5.58 -1.77 9.70
CA SER A 136 -5.38 -0.33 9.51
C SER A 136 -4.26 0.16 10.40
N VAL A 137 -3.52 1.17 9.93
CA VAL A 137 -2.54 1.89 10.71
C VAL A 137 -3.08 3.27 11.08
N HIS A 138 -3.16 3.54 12.37
CA HIS A 138 -3.47 4.86 12.90
C HIS A 138 -2.15 5.58 13.15
N ASN A 139 -1.96 6.76 12.59
CA ASN A 139 -0.72 7.54 12.65
C ASN A 139 0.50 6.78 12.09
N PRO A 140 0.55 6.50 10.78
CA PRO A 140 1.66 5.78 10.14
C PRO A 140 2.99 6.54 10.29
N GLU A 141 2.95 7.87 10.36
CA GLU A 141 4.11 8.72 10.59
C GLU A 141 4.74 8.46 11.97
N ARG A 142 3.89 8.26 12.98
CA ARG A 142 4.37 7.95 14.33
C ARG A 142 4.97 6.55 14.41
N LEU A 143 4.34 5.57 13.75
CA LEU A 143 4.89 4.22 13.65
C LEU A 143 6.27 4.24 12.97
N THR A 144 6.42 5.00 11.88
CA THR A 144 7.71 5.14 11.18
C THR A 144 8.77 5.77 12.09
N LEU A 145 8.41 6.83 12.82
CA LEU A 145 9.34 7.49 13.73
C LEU A 145 9.80 6.55 14.86
N ASP A 146 8.88 5.77 15.43
CA ASP A 146 9.22 4.80 16.48
C ASP A 146 10.17 3.70 15.93
N VAL A 147 9.95 3.22 14.71
CA VAL A 147 10.86 2.26 14.05
C VAL A 147 12.26 2.85 13.83
N LEU A 148 12.35 4.11 13.39
CA LEU A 148 13.63 4.81 13.24
C LEU A 148 14.35 4.93 14.57
N GLN A 149 13.67 5.40 15.62
CA GLN A 149 14.25 5.56 16.94
C GLN A 149 14.70 4.23 17.57
N ASP A 150 13.94 3.16 17.34
CA ASP A 150 14.33 1.83 17.81
C ASP A 150 15.55 1.30 17.05
N GLY A 151 15.68 1.60 15.76
CA GLY A 151 16.86 1.29 14.96
C GLY A 151 18.10 2.02 15.47
N GLU A 152 18.01 3.32 15.76
CA GLU A 152 19.08 4.11 16.34
C GLU A 152 19.52 3.58 17.72
N LYS A 153 18.54 3.31 18.61
CA LYS A 153 18.84 2.73 19.94
C LYS A 153 19.51 1.37 19.86
N ALA A 154 19.06 0.52 18.93
CA ALA A 154 19.69 -0.79 18.69
C ALA A 154 21.13 -0.63 18.18
N GLY A 155 21.41 0.33 17.30
CA GLY A 155 22.75 0.68 16.84
C GLY A 155 23.66 1.12 17.99
N MET A 156 23.20 2.02 18.85
CA MET A 156 23.98 2.51 20.00
C MET A 156 24.30 1.42 21.02
N SER A 157 23.47 0.41 21.17
CA SER A 157 23.68 -0.72 22.08
C SER A 157 24.56 -1.83 21.50
N GLY A 158 24.85 -1.78 20.19
CA GLY A 158 25.66 -2.74 19.45
C GLY A 158 27.06 -2.23 19.11
N ALA A 159 27.72 -2.93 18.20
CA ALA A 159 29.03 -2.54 17.64
C ALA A 159 28.91 -1.54 16.46
N SER A 160 27.71 -1.07 16.13
CA SER A 160 27.43 -0.18 15.01
C SER A 160 26.75 1.10 15.50
N ASP A 161 27.04 2.21 14.82
CA ASP A 161 26.40 3.51 15.06
C ASP A 161 25.38 3.73 13.94
N ALA A 162 24.09 3.45 14.22
CA ALA A 162 23.00 3.69 13.29
C ALA A 162 22.39 5.07 13.54
N ARG A 163 22.22 5.86 12.48
CA ARG A 163 21.62 7.19 12.54
C ARG A 163 20.63 7.40 11.42
N ALA A 164 19.51 8.04 11.73
CA ALA A 164 18.55 8.52 10.75
C ALA A 164 18.64 10.05 10.67
N SER A 165 18.78 10.57 9.46
CA SER A 165 18.82 12.01 9.23
C SER A 165 17.79 12.38 8.16
N ASN A 166 16.93 13.36 8.47
CA ASN A 166 16.05 14.01 7.50
C ASN A 166 16.70 15.26 6.91
N TYR A 167 16.08 15.83 5.88
CA TYR A 167 16.59 17.01 5.16
C TYR A 167 18.00 16.84 4.58
N LEU A 168 18.43 15.61 4.35
CA LEU A 168 19.66 15.28 3.63
C LEU A 168 19.31 14.59 2.32
N SER A 169 19.77 15.14 1.20
CA SER A 169 19.62 14.54 -0.12
C SER A 169 20.95 14.08 -0.69
N LEU A 170 20.92 12.96 -1.40
CA LEU A 170 22.03 12.49 -2.21
C LEU A 170 22.01 13.27 -3.54
N VAL A 171 23.11 13.97 -3.82
CA VAL A 171 23.27 14.79 -5.02
C VAL A 171 23.98 14.02 -6.13
N ALA A 172 25.06 13.32 -5.78
CA ALA A 172 25.87 12.56 -6.73
C ALA A 172 26.72 11.50 -6.03
N VAL A 173 27.18 10.53 -6.80
CA VAL A 173 28.28 9.64 -6.44
C VAL A 173 29.50 10.09 -7.22
N LYS A 174 30.56 10.57 -6.52
CA LYS A 174 31.76 11.15 -7.14
C LYS A 174 32.74 10.08 -7.61
N ASP A 175 33.01 9.08 -6.78
CA ASP A 175 33.95 7.99 -7.04
C ASP A 175 33.29 6.65 -6.70
N ALA A 176 32.82 5.92 -7.71
CA ALA A 176 32.43 4.53 -7.54
C ALA A 176 33.68 3.66 -7.72
N VAL A 177 34.33 3.29 -6.63
CA VAL A 177 35.44 2.33 -6.69
C VAL A 177 34.88 0.95 -6.95
N HIS A 178 34.79 0.57 -8.22
CA HIS A 178 34.51 -0.81 -8.62
C HIS A 178 35.77 -1.63 -8.24
N GLY A 179 35.67 -2.39 -7.15
CA GLY A 179 36.70 -3.24 -6.66
C GLY A 179 37.14 -4.30 -7.69
N GLY A 180 38.17 -3.99 -8.47
CA GLY A 180 38.99 -5.02 -9.10
C GLY A 180 39.86 -5.65 -8.01
N ALA A 181 40.10 -6.96 -8.08
CA ALA A 181 40.93 -7.70 -7.15
C ALA A 181 42.34 -7.04 -7.06
N GLY A 182 42.62 -6.32 -5.95
CA GLY A 182 43.90 -5.66 -5.69
C GLY A 182 43.86 -4.20 -5.24
N ALA A 183 42.72 -3.51 -5.22
CA ALA A 183 42.62 -2.11 -4.80
C ALA A 183 42.22 -1.99 -3.32
N GLY A 184 43.10 -1.47 -2.50
CA GLY A 184 42.96 -1.32 -1.04
C GLY A 184 42.04 -0.19 -0.56
N LYS A 185 41.04 0.23 -1.35
CA LYS A 185 39.94 1.11 -0.94
C LYS A 185 38.65 0.59 -1.54
N THR A 186 37.82 -0.02 -0.71
CA THR A 186 36.43 -0.33 -0.99
C THR A 186 35.61 0.80 -0.41
N GLY A 187 34.86 1.52 -1.24
CA GLY A 187 33.95 2.57 -0.79
C GLY A 187 33.66 3.56 -1.90
N SER A 188 32.44 4.13 -1.87
CA SER A 188 32.02 5.18 -2.78
C SER A 188 31.93 6.50 -2.02
N THR A 189 32.43 7.59 -2.61
CA THR A 189 32.25 8.94 -2.09
C THR A 189 30.95 9.50 -2.65
N VAL A 190 30.02 9.82 -1.76
CA VAL A 190 28.76 10.46 -2.09
C VAL A 190 28.77 11.94 -1.71
N GLU A 191 28.22 12.78 -2.56
CA GLU A 191 27.94 14.16 -2.23
C GLU A 191 26.53 14.26 -1.66
N LEU A 192 26.42 14.74 -0.43
CA LEU A 192 25.18 15.02 0.25
C LEU A 192 24.94 16.53 0.31
N ARG A 193 23.66 16.93 0.31
CA ARG A 193 23.23 18.31 0.51
C ARG A 193 22.28 18.38 1.69
N ASP A 194 22.56 19.29 2.61
CA ASP A 194 21.61 19.73 3.63
C ASP A 194 20.57 20.65 2.98
N GLU A 195 19.31 20.22 2.98
CA GLU A 195 18.20 20.98 2.34
C GLU A 195 17.78 22.20 3.14
N LEU A 196 18.17 22.34 4.39
CA LEU A 196 17.86 23.51 5.22
C LEU A 196 18.89 24.64 5.03
N THR A 197 20.16 24.28 4.90
CA THR A 197 21.26 25.24 4.79
C THR A 197 21.79 25.40 3.37
N GLY A 198 21.56 24.41 2.50
CA GLY A 198 22.16 24.33 1.17
C GLY A 198 23.63 23.87 1.19
N GLU A 199 24.22 23.58 2.34
CA GLU A 199 25.58 23.11 2.48
C GLU A 199 25.75 21.74 1.81
N ARG A 200 26.89 21.54 1.15
CA ARG A 200 27.26 20.27 0.52
C ARG A 200 28.49 19.72 1.18
N PHE A 201 28.50 18.42 1.41
CA PHE A 201 29.63 17.73 1.99
C PHE A 201 29.76 16.30 1.45
N ASP A 202 30.96 15.78 1.52
CA ASP A 202 31.27 14.43 1.06
C ASP A 202 31.19 13.43 2.20
N PHE A 203 30.60 12.28 1.90
CA PHE A 203 30.51 11.15 2.82
C PHE A 203 30.99 9.88 2.10
N THR A 204 31.78 9.04 2.78
CA THR A 204 32.26 7.78 2.21
C THR A 204 31.47 6.61 2.80
N ALA A 205 30.96 5.75 1.94
CA ALA A 205 30.22 4.54 2.32
C ALA A 205 30.76 3.32 1.58
N ASP A 206 30.89 2.19 2.27
CA ASP A 206 31.26 0.91 1.66
C ASP A 206 30.13 0.34 0.80
N VAL A 207 28.86 0.58 1.19
CA VAL A 207 27.67 0.15 0.48
C VAL A 207 26.63 1.26 0.52
N ILE A 208 26.01 1.53 -0.62
CA ILE A 208 24.88 2.45 -0.75
C ILE A 208 23.63 1.61 -1.10
N VAL A 209 22.57 1.75 -0.30
CA VAL A 209 21.29 1.06 -0.53
C VAL A 209 20.24 2.08 -0.89
N ASN A 210 19.73 2.01 -2.13
CA ASN A 210 18.65 2.86 -2.60
C ASN A 210 17.30 2.25 -2.23
N THR A 211 16.57 2.88 -1.32
CA THR A 211 15.23 2.49 -0.87
C THR A 211 14.23 3.64 -0.98
N THR A 212 14.41 4.51 -1.98
CA THR A 212 13.63 5.76 -2.15
C THR A 212 12.22 5.55 -2.74
N GLY A 213 11.76 4.30 -2.86
CA GLY A 213 10.39 3.99 -3.30
C GLY A 213 10.10 4.51 -4.71
N ALA A 214 9.09 5.35 -4.87
CA ALA A 214 8.68 5.89 -6.19
C ALA A 214 9.81 6.67 -6.90
N TRP A 215 10.77 7.19 -6.17
CA TRP A 215 11.90 7.99 -6.68
C TRP A 215 13.18 7.18 -6.92
N VAL A 216 13.09 5.84 -6.92
CA VAL A 216 14.27 4.95 -7.08
C VAL A 216 15.05 5.23 -8.35
N ASP A 217 14.36 5.49 -9.47
CA ASP A 217 15.01 5.75 -10.78
C ASP A 217 15.70 7.13 -10.80
N LEU A 218 15.09 8.15 -10.20
CA LEU A 218 15.71 9.47 -10.05
C LEU A 218 16.97 9.41 -9.18
N THR A 219 16.90 8.65 -8.09
CA THR A 219 18.06 8.43 -7.20
C THR A 219 19.15 7.64 -7.92
N ASN A 220 18.82 6.59 -8.67
CA ASN A 220 19.79 5.85 -9.48
C ASN A 220 20.43 6.74 -10.54
N GLN A 221 19.67 7.62 -11.19
CA GLN A 221 20.19 8.60 -12.13
C GLN A 221 21.21 9.55 -11.46
N ALA A 222 20.91 10.07 -10.26
CA ALA A 222 21.82 10.89 -9.48
C ALA A 222 23.10 10.12 -9.09
N MET A 223 23.00 8.80 -8.92
CA MET A 223 24.15 7.91 -8.70
C MET A 223 24.92 7.54 -9.98
N GLY A 224 24.51 8.04 -11.15
CA GLY A 224 25.15 7.73 -12.43
C GLY A 224 24.74 6.39 -13.04
N ALA A 225 23.68 5.74 -12.55
CA ALA A 225 23.17 4.43 -12.99
C ALA A 225 21.70 4.54 -13.39
N ALA A 226 21.42 4.99 -14.61
CA ALA A 226 20.05 5.13 -15.10
C ALA A 226 19.30 3.78 -15.06
N SER A 227 18.06 3.80 -14.56
CA SER A 227 17.17 2.65 -14.49
C SER A 227 15.71 3.06 -14.81
N ALA A 228 14.85 2.08 -15.04
CA ALA A 228 13.43 2.26 -15.31
C ALA A 228 12.66 1.15 -14.59
N PHE A 229 12.66 1.18 -13.26
CA PHE A 229 11.98 0.21 -12.41
C PHE A 229 10.54 0.61 -12.09
N MET A 230 10.25 1.92 -12.11
CA MET A 230 8.95 2.45 -11.74
C MET A 230 8.09 2.74 -12.95
N GLY A 231 6.77 2.48 -12.82
CA GLY A 231 5.81 2.70 -13.90
C GLY A 231 5.35 4.15 -14.06
N GLY A 232 5.63 5.03 -13.09
CA GLY A 232 5.24 6.43 -13.16
C GLY A 232 3.74 6.66 -13.06
N THR A 233 3.08 6.17 -12.01
CA THR A 233 1.67 6.46 -11.72
C THR A 233 1.49 7.06 -10.33
N LYS A 234 0.43 7.84 -10.15
CA LYS A 234 -0.03 8.34 -8.85
C LYS A 234 -1.47 7.91 -8.58
N GLY A 235 -1.81 7.76 -7.31
CA GLY A 235 -3.17 7.58 -6.83
C GLY A 235 -3.53 8.67 -5.83
N SER A 236 -4.72 9.25 -6.00
CA SER A 236 -5.25 10.28 -5.09
C SER A 236 -6.34 9.71 -4.20
N HIS A 237 -6.54 10.38 -3.06
CA HIS A 237 -7.66 10.13 -2.14
C HIS A 237 -8.26 11.48 -1.76
N ILE A 238 -9.55 11.48 -1.44
CA ILE A 238 -10.20 12.63 -0.78
C ILE A 238 -10.64 12.24 0.63
N VAL A 239 -10.59 13.20 1.53
CA VAL A 239 -11.06 13.03 2.91
C VAL A 239 -12.25 13.94 3.12
N LEU A 240 -13.41 13.33 3.42
CA LEU A 240 -14.68 14.01 3.53
C LEU A 240 -15.13 14.15 4.97
N ASP A 241 -15.63 15.33 5.32
CA ASP A 241 -16.44 15.57 6.50
C ASP A 241 -17.89 15.25 6.16
N HIS A 242 -18.27 13.98 6.24
CA HIS A 242 -19.59 13.51 5.83
C HIS A 242 -20.15 12.48 6.82
N PRO A 243 -20.83 12.95 7.89
CA PRO A 243 -21.31 12.08 8.96
C PRO A 243 -22.26 10.96 8.50
N GLU A 244 -23.09 11.20 7.49
CA GLU A 244 -24.00 10.19 6.96
C GLU A 244 -23.26 9.07 6.23
N LEU A 245 -22.24 9.39 5.43
CA LEU A 245 -21.40 8.40 4.77
C LEU A 245 -20.56 7.61 5.79
N LEU A 246 -20.03 8.29 6.79
CA LEU A 246 -19.33 7.67 7.92
C LEU A 246 -20.23 6.65 8.63
N ALA A 247 -21.47 7.05 8.94
CA ALA A 247 -22.46 6.16 9.56
C ALA A 247 -22.83 4.98 8.65
N ALA A 248 -22.91 5.20 7.32
CA ALA A 248 -23.22 4.17 6.34
C ALA A 248 -22.15 3.07 6.26
N CYS A 249 -20.88 3.41 6.49
CA CYS A 249 -19.78 2.45 6.57
C CYS A 249 -19.91 1.48 7.75
N ASN A 250 -20.64 1.87 8.81
CA ASN A 250 -20.83 1.06 10.03
C ASN A 250 -19.53 0.49 10.59
N GLY A 251 -18.47 1.32 10.66
CA GLY A 251 -17.14 0.96 11.15
C GLY A 251 -16.36 0.00 10.26
N ARG A 252 -16.74 -0.17 9.00
CA ARG A 252 -16.11 -1.06 8.02
C ARG A 252 -15.59 -0.28 6.83
N GLU A 253 -14.53 -0.72 6.26
CA GLU A 253 -14.13 -0.34 4.91
C GLU A 253 -15.05 -1.02 3.90
N ILE A 254 -15.54 -0.26 2.93
CA ILE A 254 -16.24 -0.78 1.76
C ILE A 254 -15.26 -0.79 0.60
N PHE A 255 -15.00 -1.97 0.06
CA PHE A 255 -14.00 -2.22 -0.98
C PHE A 255 -14.69 -2.82 -2.19
N PHE A 256 -14.67 -2.14 -3.32
CA PHE A 256 -15.38 -2.57 -4.52
C PHE A 256 -14.64 -2.21 -5.81
N GLU A 257 -15.00 -2.89 -6.88
CA GLU A 257 -14.52 -2.59 -8.23
C GLU A 257 -15.53 -1.67 -8.90
N HIS A 258 -15.07 -0.50 -9.34
CA HIS A 258 -15.88 0.42 -10.13
C HIS A 258 -16.05 -0.09 -11.57
N THR A 259 -16.99 0.48 -12.32
CA THR A 259 -17.34 0.09 -13.69
C THR A 259 -16.18 0.20 -14.68
N ASP A 260 -15.20 1.06 -14.40
CA ASP A 260 -13.95 1.23 -15.16
C ASP A 260 -12.86 0.20 -14.78
N GLY A 261 -13.13 -0.66 -13.79
CA GLY A 261 -12.23 -1.72 -13.32
C GLY A 261 -11.23 -1.30 -12.25
N ARG A 262 -11.26 -0.04 -11.83
CA ARG A 262 -10.45 0.41 -10.70
C ARG A 262 -11.04 -0.10 -9.40
N ILE A 263 -10.17 -0.33 -8.45
CA ILE A 263 -10.59 -0.61 -7.09
C ILE A 263 -10.79 0.70 -6.36
N VAL A 264 -11.93 0.78 -5.70
CA VAL A 264 -12.32 1.90 -4.86
C VAL A 264 -12.53 1.42 -3.45
N LEU A 265 -12.13 2.25 -2.52
CA LEU A 265 -12.38 2.04 -1.10
C LEU A 265 -13.08 3.27 -0.50
N ILE A 266 -14.00 3.01 0.42
CA ILE A 266 -14.59 4.01 1.29
C ILE A 266 -14.21 3.59 2.71
N TYR A 267 -13.31 4.34 3.35
CA TYR A 267 -12.69 3.97 4.60
C TYR A 267 -13.03 4.96 5.72
N PRO A 268 -13.66 4.51 6.83
CA PRO A 268 -13.92 5.35 7.98
C PRO A 268 -12.61 5.63 8.74
N MET A 269 -12.15 6.88 8.70
CA MET A 269 -10.92 7.35 9.33
C MET A 269 -11.22 8.34 10.45
N GLY A 270 -11.35 7.84 11.68
CA GLY A 270 -11.74 8.67 12.82
C GLY A 270 -13.16 9.22 12.65
N ASP A 271 -13.30 10.53 12.59
CA ASP A 271 -14.54 11.28 12.36
C ASP A 271 -14.78 11.65 10.88
N ARG A 272 -13.92 11.20 10.00
CA ARG A 272 -13.90 11.47 8.56
C ARG A 272 -14.07 10.20 7.75
N VAL A 273 -14.25 10.37 6.44
CA VAL A 273 -14.27 9.26 5.48
C VAL A 273 -13.24 9.54 4.40
N LEU A 274 -12.33 8.59 4.21
CA LEU A 274 -11.39 8.59 3.10
C LEU A 274 -12.00 7.82 1.93
N VAL A 275 -12.00 8.42 0.74
CA VAL A 275 -12.46 7.81 -0.51
C VAL A 275 -11.32 7.80 -1.50
N GLY A 276 -11.09 6.67 -2.13
CA GLY A 276 -10.00 6.46 -3.08
C GLY A 276 -10.07 5.09 -3.74
N THR A 277 -9.26 4.82 -4.72
CA THR A 277 -8.13 5.60 -5.21
C THR A 277 -8.23 5.79 -6.72
N THR A 278 -7.57 6.81 -7.25
CA THR A 278 -7.31 6.92 -8.67
C THR A 278 -6.03 6.15 -9.03
N ASP A 279 -5.78 5.98 -10.32
CA ASP A 279 -4.53 5.44 -10.87
C ASP A 279 -4.31 6.15 -12.21
N VAL A 280 -3.45 7.17 -12.22
CA VAL A 280 -3.18 8.02 -13.37
C VAL A 280 -1.69 8.15 -13.59
N ASP A 281 -1.30 8.27 -14.86
CA ASP A 281 0.10 8.48 -15.22
C ASP A 281 0.63 9.79 -14.59
N ALA A 282 1.85 9.74 -14.06
CA ALA A 282 2.50 10.88 -13.41
C ALA A 282 4.02 10.83 -13.61
N ASP A 283 4.62 12.00 -13.74
CA ASP A 283 6.07 12.14 -13.66
C ASP A 283 6.51 12.16 -12.20
N MET A 284 7.43 11.26 -11.83
CA MET A 284 7.95 11.17 -10.47
C MET A 284 8.85 12.35 -10.07
N ALA A 285 9.24 13.20 -11.02
CA ALA A 285 9.96 14.44 -10.76
C ALA A 285 9.03 15.60 -10.35
N GLU A 286 7.72 15.46 -10.59
CA GLU A 286 6.72 16.46 -10.24
C GLU A 286 6.02 16.14 -8.92
N ASP A 287 5.48 17.17 -8.26
CA ASP A 287 4.69 16.98 -7.04
C ASP A 287 3.36 16.27 -7.36
N ALA A 288 3.05 15.23 -6.58
CA ALA A 288 1.79 14.52 -6.71
C ALA A 288 0.64 15.38 -6.13
N VAL A 289 -0.22 15.90 -6.99
CA VAL A 289 -1.40 16.68 -6.61
C VAL A 289 -2.68 16.01 -7.09
N CYS A 290 -3.75 16.07 -6.28
CA CYS A 290 -5.08 15.65 -6.69
C CYS A 290 -5.67 16.69 -7.64
N THR A 291 -6.04 16.27 -8.85
CA THR A 291 -6.62 17.16 -9.87
C THR A 291 -8.13 17.28 -9.72
N GLU A 292 -8.73 18.34 -10.31
CA GLU A 292 -10.19 18.50 -10.32
C GLU A 292 -10.91 17.30 -10.95
N SER A 293 -10.35 16.73 -12.03
CA SER A 293 -10.94 15.54 -12.67
C SER A 293 -10.90 14.29 -11.78
N GLU A 294 -9.91 14.17 -10.89
CA GLU A 294 -9.87 13.11 -9.88
C GLU A 294 -10.90 13.36 -8.78
N ILE A 295 -11.13 14.61 -8.41
CA ILE A 295 -12.17 15.00 -7.44
C ILE A 295 -13.54 14.66 -8.02
N ASP A 296 -13.83 15.04 -9.26
CA ASP A 296 -15.08 14.71 -9.95
C ASP A 296 -15.33 13.19 -10.00
N TYR A 297 -14.27 12.43 -10.31
CA TYR A 297 -14.33 10.97 -10.29
C TYR A 297 -14.74 10.42 -8.91
N PHE A 298 -14.24 10.98 -7.82
CA PHE A 298 -14.62 10.53 -6.48
C PHE A 298 -16.06 10.87 -6.14
N PHE A 299 -16.58 11.99 -6.60
CA PHE A 299 -17.99 12.33 -6.39
C PHE A 299 -18.96 11.43 -7.19
N ASP A 300 -18.53 10.91 -8.33
CA ASP A 300 -19.31 9.93 -9.09
C ASP A 300 -19.38 8.55 -8.43
N LEU A 301 -18.49 8.27 -7.43
CA LEU A 301 -18.44 7.00 -6.71
C LEU A 301 -19.37 6.93 -5.48
N ILE A 302 -19.77 8.08 -4.95
CA ILE A 302 -20.51 8.22 -3.69
C ILE A 302 -22.00 8.42 -3.95
#